data_c313bdd4b02b4cd914c9c8efe9bf1385
#
_entry.id   c313bdd4b02b4cd914c9c8efe9bf1385
#
_cell.length_a   1.000
_cell.length_b   1.000
_cell.length_c   1.000
_cell.angle_alpha   90.00
_cell.angle_beta   90.00
_cell.angle_gamma   90.00
#
_symmetry.space_group_name_H-M   'P 1'
#
loop_
_entity.id
_entity.type
_entity.pdbx_description
1 polymer ?
#
loop_
_entity_poly.entity_id
_entity_poly.type
_entity_poly.pdbx_seq_one_letter_code
_entity_poly.pdbx_strand_id
1 'polypeptide(L)'
;ADVVVVNTCGFIDAAKKESLDAIGEAIASNGRVIVTGCMGVEEGRIREVHPGVLAVTGPHQYEQVVSAVHDAVPPLHDPYVDLVPPEGLRLTPRHYAYLKISEGCNNRCSFCIIPQIRGDLASRPIASVLYEAERLVASGAKEILVISQDTSAYGVDTKYATSKFRGRDVSARFQTLAEEMGKLGVWTRLHYVYPYPHVDNVIPLMAEGKILPYLDIPFQHASPQVLKAMRRPANQEKTLDRIKSWRTMAPDLAIRSNFIVGFP
;
A
#
# COMPACT_ATOMS: atom_id res chain seq x y z
N ALA A 1 -21.49 20.54 2.67
CA ALA A 1 -20.14 20.61 2.05
C ALA A 1 -20.26 21.34 0.72
N ASP A 2 -19.26 22.14 0.36
CA ASP A 2 -19.27 22.92 -0.89
C ASP A 2 -18.88 22.06 -2.09
N VAL A 3 -18.16 20.97 -1.84
CA VAL A 3 -17.81 19.92 -2.79
C VAL A 3 -17.64 18.60 -2.06
N VAL A 4 -17.96 17.50 -2.70
CA VAL A 4 -17.73 16.14 -2.18
C VAL A 4 -16.66 15.45 -3.01
N VAL A 5 -15.67 14.86 -2.36
CA VAL A 5 -14.65 14.02 -3.01
C VAL A 5 -14.95 12.55 -2.73
N VAL A 6 -15.22 11.78 -3.77
CA VAL A 6 -15.48 10.33 -3.68
C VAL A 6 -14.22 9.57 -4.08
N ASN A 7 -13.61 8.88 -3.11
CA ASN A 7 -12.47 8.00 -3.37
C ASN A 7 -12.96 6.60 -3.73
N THR A 8 -12.61 6.13 -4.92
CA THR A 8 -13.20 4.94 -5.55
C THR A 8 -12.26 3.74 -5.58
N CYS A 9 -12.85 2.55 -5.56
CA CYS A 9 -12.17 1.28 -5.77
C CYS A 9 -12.46 0.75 -7.17
N GLY A 10 -11.42 0.34 -7.90
CA GLY A 10 -11.51 -0.25 -9.25
C GLY A 10 -11.05 -1.71 -9.33
N PHE A 11 -10.90 -2.39 -8.18
CA PHE A 11 -10.21 -3.67 -8.10
C PHE A 11 -11.06 -4.86 -8.58
N ILE A 12 -12.33 -4.90 -8.21
CA ILE A 12 -13.29 -5.95 -8.60
C ILE A 12 -14.61 -5.30 -9.05
N ASP A 13 -15.40 -6.03 -9.83
CA ASP A 13 -16.65 -5.48 -10.39
C ASP A 13 -17.66 -5.05 -9.32
N ALA A 14 -17.75 -5.79 -8.21
CA ALA A 14 -18.60 -5.40 -7.08
C ALA A 14 -18.18 -4.05 -6.48
N ALA A 15 -16.87 -3.82 -6.30
CA ALA A 15 -16.35 -2.56 -5.78
C ALA A 15 -16.49 -1.40 -6.79
N LYS A 16 -16.39 -1.70 -8.10
CA LYS A 16 -16.67 -0.70 -9.14
C LYS A 16 -18.14 -0.27 -9.12
N LYS A 17 -19.05 -1.24 -8.96
CA LYS A 17 -20.47 -0.95 -8.83
C LYS A 17 -20.75 -0.09 -7.59
N GLU A 18 -20.24 -0.49 -6.43
CA GLU A 18 -20.36 0.27 -5.18
C GLU A 18 -19.81 1.71 -5.33
N SER A 19 -18.67 1.86 -6.02
CA SER A 19 -18.09 3.17 -6.31
C SER A 19 -19.02 4.04 -7.17
N LEU A 20 -19.64 3.48 -8.22
CA LEU A 20 -20.59 4.20 -9.05
C LEU A 20 -21.85 4.57 -8.25
N ASP A 21 -22.37 3.65 -7.44
CA ASP A 21 -23.53 3.92 -6.60
C ASP A 21 -23.23 5.07 -5.60
N ALA A 22 -22.06 5.06 -4.95
CA ALA A 22 -21.62 6.13 -4.04
C ALA A 22 -21.43 7.49 -4.73
N ILE A 23 -20.95 7.52 -5.98
CA ILE A 23 -20.88 8.76 -6.78
C ILE A 23 -22.29 9.29 -7.03
N GLY A 24 -23.24 8.43 -7.40
CA GLY A 24 -24.64 8.79 -7.61
C GLY A 24 -25.29 9.38 -6.36
N GLU A 25 -25.09 8.75 -5.21
CA GLU A 25 -25.56 9.25 -3.91
C GLU A 25 -24.97 10.61 -3.56
N ALA A 26 -23.66 10.79 -3.79
CA ALA A 26 -22.99 12.07 -3.56
C ALA A 26 -23.52 13.18 -4.48
N ILE A 27 -23.78 12.88 -5.75
CA ILE A 27 -24.38 13.83 -6.70
C ILE A 27 -25.81 14.18 -6.27
N ALA A 28 -26.61 13.20 -5.89
CA ALA A 28 -27.98 13.42 -5.44
C ALA A 28 -28.06 14.28 -4.18
N SER A 29 -27.10 14.14 -3.27
CA SER A 29 -27.09 14.86 -1.99
C SER A 29 -26.42 16.23 -2.04
N ASN A 30 -25.43 16.45 -2.90
CA ASN A 30 -24.63 17.68 -2.95
C ASN A 30 -24.60 18.35 -4.33
N GLY A 31 -24.65 17.58 -5.40
CA GLY A 31 -24.59 18.08 -6.79
C GLY A 31 -23.19 18.41 -7.30
N ARG A 32 -22.20 18.59 -6.43
CA ARG A 32 -20.81 18.96 -6.79
C ARG A 32 -19.85 17.87 -6.33
N VAL A 33 -19.45 17.01 -7.26
CA VAL A 33 -18.67 15.80 -6.94
C VAL A 33 -17.39 15.74 -7.76
N ILE A 34 -16.29 15.48 -7.08
CA ILE A 34 -14.99 15.14 -7.66
C ILE A 34 -14.72 13.65 -7.36
N VAL A 35 -14.30 12.90 -8.36
CA VAL A 35 -14.00 11.48 -8.22
C VAL A 35 -12.49 11.27 -8.25
N THR A 36 -11.99 10.41 -7.37
CA THR A 36 -10.57 10.01 -7.32
C THR A 36 -10.43 8.51 -7.04
N GLY A 37 -9.21 8.01 -7.08
CA GLY A 37 -8.90 6.64 -6.69
C GLY A 37 -8.77 5.68 -7.87
N CYS A 38 -8.78 4.38 -7.56
CA CYS A 38 -8.42 3.33 -8.52
C CYS A 38 -9.37 3.25 -9.73
N MET A 39 -10.65 3.57 -9.55
CA MET A 39 -11.60 3.60 -10.66
C MET A 39 -11.41 4.82 -11.57
N GLY A 40 -10.68 5.84 -11.15
CA GLY A 40 -10.39 7.02 -11.96
C GLY A 40 -9.65 6.70 -13.27
N VAL A 41 -9.01 5.54 -13.41
CA VAL A 41 -8.44 5.07 -14.69
C VAL A 41 -9.51 4.76 -15.74
N GLU A 42 -10.75 4.55 -15.32
CA GLU A 42 -11.91 4.31 -16.18
C GLU A 42 -12.79 5.56 -16.28
N GLU A 43 -12.18 6.76 -16.44
CA GLU A 43 -12.90 8.05 -16.48
C GLU A 43 -14.09 8.03 -17.44
N GLY A 44 -13.95 7.45 -18.63
CA GLY A 44 -15.02 7.34 -19.62
C GLY A 44 -16.26 6.66 -19.06
N ARG A 45 -16.08 5.56 -18.32
CA ARG A 45 -17.18 4.82 -17.68
C ARG A 45 -17.86 5.62 -16.56
N ILE A 46 -17.06 6.36 -15.77
CA ILE A 46 -17.60 7.23 -14.72
C ILE A 46 -18.47 8.31 -15.35
N ARG A 47 -17.99 8.98 -16.39
CA ARG A 47 -18.72 10.08 -17.07
C ARG A 47 -19.92 9.58 -17.87
N GLU A 48 -19.89 8.35 -18.38
CA GLU A 48 -21.05 7.73 -19.05
C GLU A 48 -22.21 7.55 -18.07
N VAL A 49 -21.94 7.08 -16.84
CA VAL A 49 -22.97 6.85 -15.82
C VAL A 49 -23.33 8.16 -15.09
N HIS A 50 -22.34 9.02 -14.84
CA HIS A 50 -22.48 10.26 -14.07
C HIS A 50 -21.86 11.45 -14.80
N PRO A 51 -22.49 11.99 -15.84
CA PRO A 51 -21.94 13.09 -16.65
C PRO A 51 -21.75 14.40 -15.88
N GLY A 52 -22.40 14.54 -14.71
CA GLY A 52 -22.31 15.72 -13.85
C GLY A 52 -21.10 15.78 -12.92
N VAL A 53 -20.19 14.80 -12.98
CA VAL A 53 -18.96 14.81 -12.18
C VAL A 53 -18.03 15.95 -12.62
N LEU A 54 -17.59 16.79 -11.67
CA LEU A 54 -16.76 17.97 -11.96
C LEU A 54 -15.37 17.58 -12.48
N ALA A 55 -14.70 16.66 -11.79
CA ALA A 55 -13.38 16.18 -12.16
C ALA A 55 -13.22 14.71 -11.81
N VAL A 56 -12.38 14.00 -12.57
CA VAL A 56 -11.98 12.62 -12.31
C VAL A 56 -10.45 12.57 -12.27
N THR A 57 -9.88 12.00 -11.23
CA THR A 57 -8.43 11.82 -11.06
C THR A 57 -8.09 10.36 -10.77
N GLY A 58 -6.93 9.93 -11.21
CA GLY A 58 -6.45 8.56 -11.03
C GLY A 58 -5.78 8.31 -9.66
N PRO A 59 -5.29 7.08 -9.42
CA PRO A 59 -4.78 6.64 -8.12
C PRO A 59 -3.47 7.29 -7.67
N HIS A 60 -2.74 7.99 -8.56
CA HIS A 60 -1.46 8.65 -8.24
C HIS A 60 -1.53 10.18 -8.37
N GLN A 61 -2.71 10.71 -8.60
CA GLN A 61 -2.92 12.11 -8.96
C GLN A 61 -3.38 12.95 -7.76
N TYR A 62 -2.69 12.79 -6.61
CA TYR A 62 -3.08 13.47 -5.36
C TYR A 62 -3.09 15.00 -5.47
N GLU A 63 -2.08 15.58 -6.14
CA GLU A 63 -2.01 17.02 -6.36
C GLU A 63 -3.16 17.52 -7.25
N GLN A 64 -3.57 16.71 -8.23
CA GLN A 64 -4.70 17.05 -9.11
C GLN A 64 -6.03 17.02 -8.35
N VAL A 65 -6.19 16.19 -7.33
CA VAL A 65 -7.37 16.23 -6.44
C VAL A 65 -7.44 17.57 -5.73
N VAL A 66 -6.32 18.03 -5.17
CA VAL A 66 -6.25 19.32 -4.48
C VAL A 66 -6.56 20.46 -5.45
N SER A 67 -5.97 20.47 -6.65
CA SER A 67 -6.27 21.45 -7.69
C SER A 67 -7.74 21.44 -8.07
N ALA A 68 -8.34 20.26 -8.30
CA ALA A 68 -9.76 20.16 -8.65
C ALA A 68 -10.68 20.66 -7.52
N VAL A 69 -10.31 20.46 -6.27
CA VAL A 69 -11.05 21.04 -5.12
C VAL A 69 -10.93 22.55 -5.11
N HIS A 70 -9.73 23.10 -5.32
CA HIS A 70 -9.51 24.56 -5.36
C HIS A 70 -10.20 25.21 -6.54
N ASP A 71 -10.28 24.56 -7.71
CA ASP A 71 -11.03 25.03 -8.87
C ASP A 71 -12.55 25.04 -8.60
N ALA A 72 -13.02 24.02 -7.90
CA ALA A 72 -14.42 23.92 -7.49
C ALA A 72 -14.78 24.91 -6.36
N VAL A 73 -13.91 25.03 -5.36
CA VAL A 73 -14.07 25.89 -4.18
C VAL A 73 -12.75 26.60 -3.94
N PRO A 74 -12.54 27.78 -4.53
CA PRO A 74 -11.34 28.56 -4.30
C PRO A 74 -11.12 28.82 -2.80
N PRO A 75 -9.92 28.59 -2.28
CA PRO A 75 -9.63 28.81 -0.86
C PRO A 75 -9.84 30.28 -0.50
N LEU A 76 -10.57 30.52 0.59
CA LEU A 76 -10.79 31.87 1.14
C LEU A 76 -9.55 32.45 1.85
N HIS A 77 -8.52 31.63 2.06
CA HIS A 77 -7.32 31.96 2.82
C HIS A 77 -6.06 31.78 1.98
N ASP A 78 -5.02 32.53 2.34
CA ASP A 78 -3.69 32.34 1.79
C ASP A 78 -3.16 30.98 2.29
N PRO A 79 -2.89 30.01 1.38
CA PRO A 79 -2.40 28.67 1.76
C PRO A 79 -1.07 28.72 2.54
N TYR A 80 -0.34 29.82 2.51
CA TYR A 80 0.87 30.02 3.33
C TYR A 80 0.57 30.35 4.79
N VAL A 81 -0.66 30.71 5.12
CA VAL A 81 -1.10 31.02 6.49
C VAL A 81 -1.80 29.82 7.14
N ASP A 82 -2.30 28.89 6.36
CA ASP A 82 -2.95 27.68 6.87
C ASP A 82 -1.89 26.69 7.40
N LEU A 83 -1.92 26.53 8.73
CA LEU A 83 -1.02 25.67 9.50
C LEU A 83 -1.23 24.14 9.27
N VAL A 84 -1.59 23.73 8.08
CA VAL A 84 -1.59 22.30 7.75
C VAL A 84 -0.15 21.89 7.49
N PRO A 85 0.41 20.96 8.28
CA PRO A 85 1.77 20.49 8.06
C PRO A 85 1.91 19.95 6.62
N PRO A 86 3.06 20.16 5.95
CA PRO A 86 3.32 19.61 4.61
C PRO A 86 3.12 18.09 4.52
N GLU A 87 3.22 17.40 5.65
CA GLU A 87 3.01 15.98 5.80
C GLU A 87 1.53 15.56 5.86
N GLY A 88 0.61 16.53 5.89
CA GLY A 88 -0.83 16.31 6.02
C GLY A 88 -1.27 15.94 7.44
N LEU A 89 -2.56 15.65 7.59
CA LEU A 89 -3.15 15.24 8.84
C LEU A 89 -3.30 13.71 8.88
N ARG A 90 -2.88 13.10 9.98
CA ARG A 90 -3.10 11.68 10.20
C ARG A 90 -4.54 11.45 10.63
N LEU A 91 -5.31 10.70 9.82
CA LEU A 91 -6.72 10.37 10.08
C LEU A 91 -6.90 9.03 10.82
N THR A 92 -5.83 8.23 10.97
CA THR A 92 -5.88 6.99 11.76
C THR A 92 -5.95 7.28 13.26
N PRO A 93 -6.48 6.35 14.09
CA PRO A 93 -6.35 6.42 15.54
C PRO A 93 -4.89 6.61 15.97
N ARG A 94 -4.67 7.28 17.11
CA ARG A 94 -3.33 7.67 17.55
C ARG A 94 -2.38 6.49 17.80
N HIS A 95 -2.89 5.30 18.08
CA HIS A 95 -2.08 4.16 18.48
C HIS A 95 -1.45 3.40 17.29
N TYR A 96 -1.91 3.57 16.06
CA TYR A 96 -1.26 2.97 14.89
C TYR A 96 -1.21 3.92 13.70
N ALA A 97 -0.31 3.64 12.76
CA ALA A 97 -0.20 4.38 11.51
C ALA A 97 0.21 3.45 10.36
N TYR A 98 -0.26 3.76 9.16
CA TYR A 98 0.21 3.12 7.94
C TYR A 98 1.43 3.85 7.41
N LEU A 99 2.44 3.08 6.98
CA LEU A 99 3.63 3.57 6.33
C LEU A 99 3.74 2.94 4.94
N LYS A 100 3.39 3.70 3.92
CA LYS A 100 3.48 3.24 2.53
C LYS A 100 4.91 3.42 2.02
N ILE A 101 5.56 2.31 1.60
CA ILE A 101 6.97 2.29 1.22
C ILE A 101 7.19 2.27 -0.30
N SER A 102 6.22 1.79 -1.04
CA SER A 102 6.24 1.75 -2.50
C SER A 102 4.83 1.74 -3.07
N GLU A 103 4.72 1.91 -4.38
CA GLU A 103 3.47 1.88 -5.14
C GLU A 103 3.65 0.95 -6.35
N GLY A 104 2.55 0.38 -6.87
CA GLY A 104 2.58 -0.50 -8.03
C GLY A 104 3.17 -1.89 -7.76
N CYS A 105 3.19 -2.74 -8.78
CA CYS A 105 3.67 -4.11 -8.64
C CYS A 105 4.15 -4.66 -9.99
N ASN A 106 5.35 -5.26 -10.02
CA ASN A 106 5.93 -5.88 -11.22
C ASN A 106 5.46 -7.32 -11.44
N ASN A 107 4.77 -7.93 -10.47
CA ASN A 107 4.17 -9.24 -10.66
C ASN A 107 3.01 -9.13 -11.65
N ARG A 108 2.95 -10.07 -12.58
CA ARG A 108 1.93 -10.14 -13.64
C ARG A 108 1.02 -11.36 -13.40
N CYS A 109 0.55 -11.52 -12.14
CA CYS A 109 -0.38 -12.58 -11.80
C CYS A 109 -1.63 -12.48 -12.66
N SER A 110 -2.07 -13.60 -13.26
CA SER A 110 -3.13 -13.61 -14.28
C SER A 110 -4.50 -13.16 -13.78
N PHE A 111 -4.72 -13.19 -12.48
CA PHE A 111 -5.96 -12.76 -11.82
C PHE A 111 -5.89 -11.33 -11.24
N CYS A 112 -4.76 -10.62 -11.38
CA CYS A 112 -4.51 -9.37 -10.64
C CYS A 112 -4.49 -8.17 -11.58
N ILE A 113 -5.30 -7.17 -11.26
CA ILE A 113 -5.42 -5.92 -12.02
C ILE A 113 -4.44 -4.82 -11.53
N ILE A 114 -3.74 -5.03 -10.43
CA ILE A 114 -2.88 -4.00 -9.80
C ILE A 114 -1.91 -3.34 -10.79
N PRO A 115 -1.15 -4.07 -11.65
CA PRO A 115 -0.25 -3.43 -12.59
C PRO A 115 -0.93 -2.49 -13.60
N GLN A 116 -2.20 -2.74 -13.91
CA GLN A 116 -2.97 -1.89 -14.83
C GLN A 116 -3.44 -0.61 -14.18
N ILE A 117 -3.86 -0.67 -12.90
CA ILE A 117 -4.43 0.48 -12.19
C ILE A 117 -3.39 1.28 -11.40
N ARG A 118 -2.27 0.65 -10.98
CA ARG A 118 -1.24 1.29 -10.14
C ARG A 118 0.15 1.30 -10.77
N GLY A 119 0.29 0.78 -12.00
CA GLY A 119 1.55 0.76 -12.71
C GLY A 119 2.57 -0.22 -12.13
N ASP A 120 3.80 -0.05 -12.57
CA ASP A 120 4.95 -0.81 -12.12
C ASP A 120 5.42 -0.38 -10.74
N LEU A 121 6.21 -1.23 -10.09
CA LEU A 121 6.79 -0.95 -8.78
C LEU A 121 7.59 0.36 -8.81
N ALA A 122 7.26 1.26 -7.91
CA ALA A 122 7.97 2.51 -7.65
C ALA A 122 8.26 2.62 -6.15
N SER A 123 9.49 2.36 -5.76
CA SER A 123 9.94 2.40 -4.37
C SER A 123 10.32 3.82 -3.93
N ARG A 124 9.88 4.20 -2.76
CA ARG A 124 10.29 5.47 -2.14
C ARG A 124 11.74 5.37 -1.66
N PRO A 125 12.50 6.47 -1.67
CA PRO A 125 13.83 6.50 -1.06
C PRO A 125 13.76 6.11 0.42
N ILE A 126 14.67 5.21 0.86
CA ILE A 126 14.60 4.65 2.23
C ILE A 126 14.72 5.73 3.31
N ALA A 127 15.53 6.77 3.09
CA ALA A 127 15.62 7.87 4.04
C ALA A 127 14.27 8.59 4.23
N SER A 128 13.54 8.84 3.13
CA SER A 128 12.19 9.43 3.19
C SER A 128 11.22 8.57 4.01
N VAL A 129 11.25 7.24 3.79
CA VAL A 129 10.42 6.29 4.53
C VAL A 129 10.77 6.29 6.02
N LEU A 130 12.06 6.27 6.36
CA LEU A 130 12.51 6.23 7.75
C LEU A 130 12.23 7.54 8.50
N TYR A 131 12.41 8.70 7.85
CA TYR A 131 12.04 10.00 8.47
C TYR A 131 10.54 10.10 8.71
N GLU A 132 9.70 9.60 7.80
CA GLU A 132 8.26 9.53 8.02
C GLU A 132 7.92 8.59 9.19
N ALA A 133 8.55 7.42 9.27
CA ALA A 133 8.37 6.49 10.37
C ALA A 133 8.70 7.13 11.72
N GLU A 134 9.82 7.86 11.83
CA GLU A 134 10.19 8.59 13.04
C GLU A 134 9.15 9.65 13.42
N ARG A 135 8.62 10.40 12.44
CA ARG A 135 7.57 11.40 12.70
C ARG A 135 6.27 10.75 13.19
N LEU A 136 5.88 9.61 12.61
CA LEU A 136 4.72 8.85 13.06
C LEU A 136 4.88 8.38 14.51
N VAL A 137 6.05 7.88 14.89
CA VAL A 137 6.37 7.50 16.27
C VAL A 137 6.33 8.71 17.19
N ALA A 138 6.97 9.82 16.81
CA ALA A 138 6.96 11.07 17.57
C ALA A 138 5.54 11.62 17.77
N SER A 139 4.64 11.42 16.81
CA SER A 139 3.22 11.79 16.91
C SER A 139 2.37 10.81 17.74
N GLY A 140 3.00 9.81 18.38
CA GLY A 140 2.39 8.90 19.33
C GLY A 140 1.92 7.55 18.77
N ALA A 141 2.30 7.17 17.53
CA ALA A 141 2.03 5.82 17.03
C ALA A 141 2.76 4.77 17.87
N LYS A 142 2.06 3.73 18.27
CA LYS A 142 2.58 2.57 19.00
C LYS A 142 2.78 1.36 18.10
N GLU A 143 2.14 1.38 16.92
CA GLU A 143 2.28 0.37 15.89
C GLU A 143 2.41 1.05 14.52
N ILE A 144 3.37 0.60 13.71
CA ILE A 144 3.51 0.98 12.31
C ILE A 144 3.22 -0.23 11.43
N LEU A 145 2.22 -0.07 10.56
CA LEU A 145 1.85 -1.05 9.55
C LEU A 145 2.56 -0.68 8.24
N VAL A 146 3.60 -1.43 7.91
CA VAL A 146 4.35 -1.25 6.65
C VAL A 146 3.54 -1.85 5.51
N ILE A 147 3.17 -1.03 4.54
CA ILE A 147 2.28 -1.42 3.44
C ILE A 147 2.83 -1.05 2.07
N SER A 148 2.51 -1.88 1.10
CA SER A 148 2.58 -1.63 -0.35
C SER A 148 1.79 -2.73 -1.08
N GLN A 149 1.84 -2.79 -2.41
CA GLN A 149 1.25 -3.90 -3.16
C GLN A 149 2.13 -5.16 -3.14
N ASP A 150 3.44 -4.99 -2.97
CA ASP A 150 4.43 -6.06 -2.74
C ASP A 150 5.56 -5.50 -1.88
N THR A 151 5.41 -5.63 -0.57
CA THR A 151 6.34 -5.07 0.41
C THR A 151 7.73 -5.70 0.32
N SER A 152 7.81 -6.99 -0.02
CA SER A 152 9.08 -7.71 -0.14
C SER A 152 9.88 -7.35 -1.39
N ALA A 153 9.26 -6.74 -2.41
CA ALA A 153 9.96 -6.25 -3.60
C ALA A 153 10.58 -4.85 -3.43
N TYR A 154 10.47 -4.24 -2.25
CA TYR A 154 10.96 -2.90 -1.99
C TYR A 154 12.41 -2.70 -2.42
N GLY A 155 12.64 -1.68 -3.25
CA GLY A 155 13.94 -1.26 -3.74
C GLY A 155 14.47 -2.01 -4.96
N VAL A 156 13.78 -3.06 -5.44
CA VAL A 156 14.20 -3.82 -6.63
C VAL A 156 14.25 -2.93 -7.89
N ASP A 157 13.24 -2.09 -8.06
CA ASP A 157 13.12 -1.12 -9.18
C ASP A 157 14.24 -0.09 -9.19
N THR A 158 14.72 0.33 -8.03
CA THR A 158 15.82 1.29 -7.86
C THR A 158 17.20 0.63 -7.77
N LYS A 159 17.28 -0.70 -8.00
CA LYS A 159 18.51 -1.51 -7.83
C LYS A 159 19.11 -1.33 -6.43
N TYR A 160 18.23 -1.24 -5.43
CA TYR A 160 18.61 -1.05 -4.02
C TYR A 160 19.41 0.23 -3.76
N ALA A 161 19.03 1.31 -4.43
CA ALA A 161 19.69 2.61 -4.27
C ALA A 161 19.85 2.99 -2.79
N THR A 162 20.95 3.67 -2.49
CA THR A 162 21.23 4.18 -1.15
C THR A 162 20.76 5.62 -1.00
N SER A 163 20.38 5.98 0.22
CA SER A 163 20.14 7.38 0.57
C SER A 163 20.64 7.69 1.99
N LYS A 164 20.94 8.96 2.26
CA LYS A 164 21.48 9.37 3.55
C LYS A 164 20.37 9.49 4.59
N PHE A 165 20.49 8.68 5.65
CA PHE A 165 19.63 8.76 6.82
C PHE A 165 20.47 8.98 8.07
N ARG A 166 20.28 10.11 8.75
CA ARG A 166 21.07 10.50 9.94
C ARG A 166 22.58 10.39 9.70
N GLY A 167 23.05 10.86 8.54
CA GLY A 167 24.48 10.86 8.17
C GLY A 167 25.03 9.52 7.69
N ARG A 168 24.27 8.42 7.75
CA ARG A 168 24.66 7.09 7.28
C ARG A 168 24.07 6.82 5.91
N ASP A 169 24.79 6.07 5.07
CA ASP A 169 24.25 5.52 3.84
C ASP A 169 23.43 4.27 4.16
N VAL A 170 22.17 4.28 3.76
CA VAL A 170 21.22 3.16 3.97
C VAL A 170 20.67 2.72 2.63
N SER A 171 20.67 1.42 2.36
CA SER A 171 20.19 0.88 1.08
C SER A 171 18.71 0.53 1.15
N ALA A 172 17.98 0.79 0.06
CA ALA A 172 16.56 0.49 -0.09
C ALA A 172 16.32 -1.01 -0.30
N ARG A 173 16.59 -1.83 0.72
CA ARG A 173 16.33 -3.26 0.75
C ARG A 173 15.26 -3.60 1.77
N PHE A 174 14.43 -4.58 1.48
CA PHE A 174 13.37 -5.04 2.40
C PHE A 174 13.92 -5.42 3.77
N GLN A 175 15.00 -6.21 3.82
CA GLN A 175 15.66 -6.58 5.07
C GLN A 175 16.19 -5.36 5.82
N THR A 176 16.93 -4.48 5.14
CA THR A 176 17.49 -3.26 5.75
C THR A 176 16.38 -2.36 6.31
N LEU A 177 15.28 -2.22 5.57
CA LEU A 177 14.12 -1.48 6.07
C LEU A 177 13.57 -2.11 7.35
N ALA A 178 13.38 -3.43 7.38
CA ALA A 178 12.89 -4.14 8.57
C ALA A 178 13.85 -3.96 9.78
N GLU A 179 15.17 -4.01 9.55
CA GLU A 179 16.18 -3.77 10.58
C GLU A 179 16.11 -2.33 11.15
N GLU A 180 16.00 -1.32 10.29
CA GLU A 180 15.90 0.07 10.72
C GLU A 180 14.56 0.35 11.43
N MET A 181 13.46 -0.20 10.93
CA MET A 181 12.16 -0.11 11.59
C MET A 181 12.16 -0.73 12.98
N GLY A 182 12.86 -1.86 13.16
CA GLY A 182 13.01 -2.51 14.46
C GLY A 182 13.73 -1.67 15.52
N LYS A 183 14.46 -0.61 15.11
CA LYS A 183 15.15 0.31 16.02
C LYS A 183 14.24 1.41 16.59
N LEU A 184 13.03 1.56 16.05
CA LEU A 184 12.11 2.63 16.44
C LEU A 184 11.43 2.39 17.81
N GLY A 185 11.54 1.19 18.38
CA GLY A 185 10.99 0.85 19.69
C GLY A 185 9.45 0.79 19.74
N VAL A 186 8.80 0.66 18.60
CA VAL A 186 7.35 0.46 18.45
C VAL A 186 7.06 -0.82 17.67
N TRP A 187 5.85 -1.32 17.76
CA TRP A 187 5.43 -2.48 16.99
C TRP A 187 5.51 -2.19 15.48
N THR A 188 6.27 -3.01 14.77
CA THR A 188 6.36 -2.96 13.31
C THR A 188 5.74 -4.21 12.73
N ARG A 189 4.72 -4.04 11.90
CA ARG A 189 4.01 -5.13 11.22
C ARG A 189 4.23 -5.05 9.71
N LEU A 190 4.65 -6.16 9.11
CA LEU A 190 4.87 -6.27 7.68
C LEU A 190 3.62 -6.86 7.00
N HIS A 191 3.00 -6.10 6.10
CA HIS A 191 1.85 -6.52 5.32
C HIS A 191 2.22 -6.78 3.86
N TYR A 192 1.43 -7.61 3.16
CA TYR A 192 1.52 -7.86 1.72
C TYR A 192 2.91 -8.33 1.29
N VAL A 193 3.47 -9.28 2.03
CA VAL A 193 4.77 -9.88 1.76
C VAL A 193 4.61 -10.98 0.69
N TYR A 194 5.31 -10.86 -0.42
CA TYR A 194 5.36 -11.93 -1.42
C TYR A 194 6.41 -12.97 -1.01
N PRO A 195 6.20 -14.29 -1.21
CA PRO A 195 7.05 -15.34 -0.64
C PRO A 195 8.40 -15.53 -1.38
N TYR A 196 9.11 -14.45 -1.69
CA TYR A 196 10.46 -14.54 -2.22
C TYR A 196 11.43 -15.20 -1.23
N PRO A 197 12.53 -15.82 -1.72
CA PRO A 197 13.52 -16.46 -0.82
C PRO A 197 14.09 -15.50 0.23
N HIS A 198 14.33 -14.23 -0.12
CA HIS A 198 14.93 -13.25 0.80
C HIS A 198 14.01 -12.82 1.96
N VAL A 199 12.74 -13.21 1.95
CA VAL A 199 11.84 -13.04 3.11
C VAL A 199 12.33 -13.85 4.30
N ASP A 200 13.06 -14.94 4.09
CA ASP A 200 13.66 -15.72 5.17
C ASP A 200 14.61 -14.87 6.04
N ASN A 201 15.21 -13.81 5.48
CA ASN A 201 16.16 -12.94 6.19
C ASN A 201 15.51 -12.03 7.24
N VAL A 202 14.18 -11.84 7.22
CA VAL A 202 13.50 -11.04 8.25
C VAL A 202 12.97 -11.89 9.42
N ILE A 203 12.95 -13.20 9.29
CA ILE A 203 12.49 -14.10 10.36
C ILE A 203 13.35 -13.99 11.63
N PRO A 204 14.70 -13.91 11.55
CA PRO A 204 15.52 -13.66 12.73
C PRO A 204 15.14 -12.40 13.49
N LEU A 205 14.77 -11.33 12.79
CA LEU A 205 14.35 -10.07 13.42
C LEU A 205 13.04 -10.24 14.21
N MET A 206 12.15 -11.14 13.76
CA MET A 206 10.94 -11.52 14.48
C MET A 206 11.26 -12.33 15.73
N ALA A 207 12.17 -13.30 15.63
CA ALA A 207 12.63 -14.11 16.75
C ALA A 207 13.32 -13.27 17.82
N GLU A 208 14.04 -12.22 17.42
CA GLU A 208 14.72 -11.28 18.32
C GLU A 208 13.78 -10.21 18.89
N GLY A 209 12.49 -10.20 18.52
CA GLY A 209 11.51 -9.21 18.97
C GLY A 209 11.71 -7.79 18.39
N LYS A 210 12.53 -7.63 17.35
CA LYS A 210 12.77 -6.34 16.69
C LYS A 210 11.55 -5.88 15.87
N ILE A 211 10.87 -6.83 15.23
CA ILE A 211 9.60 -6.62 14.54
C ILE A 211 8.61 -7.68 14.99
N LEU A 212 7.33 -7.44 14.79
CA LEU A 212 6.29 -8.39 15.21
C LEU A 212 6.44 -9.73 14.49
N PRO A 213 6.29 -10.87 15.21
CA PRO A 213 6.30 -12.21 14.61
C PRO A 213 5.01 -12.47 13.83
N TYR A 214 4.84 -11.71 12.74
CA TYR A 214 3.65 -11.73 11.91
C TYR A 214 4.02 -11.57 10.44
N LEU A 215 3.51 -12.46 9.59
CA LEU A 215 3.62 -12.36 8.15
C LEU A 215 2.25 -12.43 7.50
N ASP A 216 1.94 -11.44 6.68
CA ASP A 216 0.80 -11.43 5.78
C ASP A 216 1.29 -11.80 4.37
N ILE A 217 1.20 -13.09 4.04
CA ILE A 217 1.70 -13.68 2.80
C ILE A 217 0.55 -14.31 2.02
N PRO A 218 0.06 -13.69 0.94
CA PRO A 218 -0.96 -14.29 0.09
C PRO A 218 -0.36 -15.43 -0.76
N PHE A 219 -0.43 -16.67 -0.28
CA PHE A 219 0.05 -17.84 -1.03
C PHE A 219 -0.80 -18.12 -2.28
N GLN A 220 -2.06 -17.77 -2.26
CA GLN A 220 -3.06 -17.89 -3.32
C GLN A 220 -3.48 -19.33 -3.62
N HIS A 221 -2.57 -20.28 -3.73
CA HIS A 221 -2.84 -21.70 -3.94
C HIS A 221 -1.67 -22.56 -3.48
N ALA A 222 -1.87 -23.88 -3.34
CA ALA A 222 -0.81 -24.83 -2.98
C ALA A 222 -0.41 -25.75 -4.16
N SER A 223 -1.26 -25.90 -5.19
CA SER A 223 -0.94 -26.73 -6.37
C SER A 223 0.05 -26.01 -7.30
N PRO A 224 1.19 -26.62 -7.64
CA PRO A 224 2.15 -26.07 -8.60
C PRO A 224 1.55 -25.76 -9.97
N GLN A 225 0.60 -26.60 -10.44
CA GLN A 225 -0.06 -26.40 -11.72
C GLN A 225 -0.91 -25.13 -11.73
N VAL A 226 -1.72 -24.93 -10.68
CA VAL A 226 -2.55 -23.75 -10.53
C VAL A 226 -1.69 -22.49 -10.37
N LEU A 227 -0.64 -22.56 -9.58
CA LEU A 227 0.29 -21.44 -9.40
C LEU A 227 0.99 -21.04 -10.70
N LYS A 228 1.33 -22.02 -11.54
CA LYS A 228 1.85 -21.76 -12.90
C LYS A 228 0.80 -21.06 -13.77
N ALA A 229 -0.45 -21.51 -13.75
CA ALA A 229 -1.55 -20.84 -14.46
C ALA A 229 -1.80 -19.44 -13.94
N MET A 230 -1.68 -19.23 -12.64
CA MET A 230 -1.71 -17.91 -11.99
C MET A 230 -0.52 -17.01 -12.32
N ARG A 231 0.50 -17.49 -13.04
CA ARG A 231 1.78 -16.80 -13.30
C ARG A 231 2.48 -16.38 -12.02
N ARG A 232 2.40 -17.22 -10.98
CA ARG A 232 3.16 -17.00 -9.75
C ARG A 232 4.48 -17.74 -9.80
N PRO A 233 5.63 -17.12 -9.37
CA PRO A 233 6.93 -17.80 -9.39
C PRO A 233 6.89 -19.09 -8.58
N ALA A 234 7.44 -20.14 -9.18
CA ALA A 234 7.24 -21.53 -8.80
C ALA A 234 8.16 -22.04 -7.67
N ASN A 235 8.63 -21.23 -6.75
CA ASN A 235 9.41 -21.78 -5.64
C ASN A 235 8.52 -22.24 -4.48
N GLN A 236 7.29 -22.66 -4.79
CA GLN A 236 6.28 -22.98 -3.79
C GLN A 236 6.26 -24.46 -3.41
N GLU A 237 7.03 -25.31 -4.10
CA GLU A 237 7.13 -26.73 -3.76
C GLU A 237 7.69 -26.96 -2.33
N LYS A 238 8.37 -25.97 -1.78
CA LYS A 238 8.94 -26.00 -0.42
C LYS A 238 8.29 -25.02 0.56
N THR A 239 7.14 -24.44 0.23
CA THR A 239 6.51 -23.43 1.08
C THR A 239 6.19 -23.97 2.47
N LEU A 240 5.68 -25.19 2.57
CA LEU A 240 5.38 -25.80 3.87
C LEU A 240 6.64 -26.03 4.69
N ASP A 241 7.73 -26.46 4.06
CA ASP A 241 9.01 -26.67 4.76
C ASP A 241 9.63 -25.34 5.21
N ARG A 242 9.50 -24.27 4.41
CA ARG A 242 9.88 -22.92 4.82
C ARG A 242 9.06 -22.44 6.02
N ILE A 243 7.74 -22.62 6.01
CA ILE A 243 6.88 -22.28 7.16
C ILE A 243 7.30 -23.04 8.42
N LYS A 244 7.60 -24.33 8.31
CA LYS A 244 8.10 -25.13 9.44
C LYS A 244 9.43 -24.58 9.96
N SER A 245 10.37 -24.28 9.06
CA SER A 245 11.65 -23.66 9.40
C SER A 245 11.48 -22.29 10.07
N TRP A 246 10.61 -21.44 9.56
CA TRP A 246 10.29 -20.15 10.17
C TRP A 246 9.75 -20.30 11.59
N ARG A 247 8.83 -21.25 11.83
CA ARG A 247 8.28 -21.52 13.16
C ARG A 247 9.25 -22.18 14.10
N THR A 248 10.25 -22.90 13.60
CA THR A 248 11.36 -23.39 14.42
C THR A 248 12.19 -22.21 14.93
N MET A 249 12.41 -21.19 14.12
CA MET A 249 13.21 -20.00 14.45
C MET A 249 12.40 -19.00 15.29
N ALA A 250 11.14 -18.76 14.93
CA ALA A 250 10.21 -17.85 15.59
C ALA A 250 8.90 -18.62 15.94
N PRO A 251 8.84 -19.31 17.09
CA PRO A 251 7.72 -20.18 17.45
C PRO A 251 6.36 -19.47 17.49
N ASP A 252 6.36 -18.19 17.86
CA ASP A 252 5.14 -17.36 17.96
C ASP A 252 4.72 -16.75 16.62
N LEU A 253 5.36 -17.12 15.51
CA LEU A 253 5.06 -16.57 14.19
C LEU A 253 3.62 -16.86 13.77
N ALA A 254 2.81 -15.80 13.66
CA ALA A 254 1.50 -15.83 13.06
C ALA A 254 1.61 -15.58 11.55
N ILE A 255 0.96 -16.43 10.75
CA ILE A 255 0.91 -16.28 9.30
C ILE A 255 -0.55 -16.09 8.89
N ARG A 256 -0.83 -14.93 8.28
CA ARG A 256 -2.09 -14.67 7.56
C ARG A 256 -1.88 -14.96 6.09
N SER A 257 -2.82 -15.64 5.48
CA SER A 257 -2.76 -15.94 4.04
C SER A 257 -4.14 -15.91 3.41
N ASN A 258 -4.17 -15.67 2.11
CA ASN A 258 -5.35 -15.82 1.26
C ASN A 258 -5.13 -16.97 0.28
N PHE A 259 -6.22 -17.69 -0.02
CA PHE A 259 -6.26 -18.76 -1.01
C PHE A 259 -7.42 -18.51 -1.97
N ILE A 260 -7.19 -18.73 -3.25
CA ILE A 260 -8.18 -18.66 -4.31
C ILE A 260 -8.60 -20.10 -4.64
N VAL A 261 -9.87 -20.40 -4.53
CA VAL A 261 -10.46 -21.69 -4.93
C VAL A 261 -11.21 -21.53 -6.24
N GLY A 262 -11.32 -22.62 -7.00
CA GLY A 262 -12.04 -22.61 -8.30
C GLY A 262 -11.32 -21.81 -9.39
N PHE A 263 -10.01 -21.62 -9.29
CA PHE A 263 -9.23 -21.00 -10.36
C PHE A 263 -9.21 -21.93 -11.58
N PRO A 264 -9.51 -21.41 -12.82
CA PRO A 264 -9.60 -22.21 -14.05
C PRO A 264 -8.26 -22.75 -14.53
#